data_2832adfacaa179c7ca2f041684beda7b
#
_entry.id   2832adfacaa179c7ca2f041684beda7b
#
_cell.length_a   1.000
_cell.length_b   1.000
_cell.length_c   1.000
_cell.angle_alpha   90.00
_cell.angle_beta   90.00
_cell.angle_gamma   90.00
#
_symmetry.space_group_name_H-M   'P 1'
#
loop_
_entity.id
_entity.type
_entity.pdbx_description
1 polymer ?
#
loop_
_entity_poly.entity_id
_entity_poly.type
_entity_poly.pdbx_seq_one_letter_code
_entity_poly.pdbx_strand_id
1 'polypeptide(L)'
;MNDFELLEKAIALAVDAHRGQRDRYGAPYILHPLRVMSRVTSIQEKTVAILHDVVEDTNWTFEDLKREGVPDLLLAALDCLTKREGEEYEDSVKRSEANLMARAG
;
A
#
# COMPACT_ATOMS: atom_id res chain seq x y z
N MET A 1 9.89 -6.21 -13.87
CA MET A 1 10.24 -5.70 -12.54
C MET A 1 9.93 -6.80 -11.53
N ASN A 2 10.92 -7.21 -10.72
CA ASN A 2 10.71 -8.24 -9.70
C ASN A 2 10.04 -7.64 -8.45
N ASP A 3 9.68 -8.49 -7.49
CA ASP A 3 8.95 -8.06 -6.29
C ASP A 3 9.73 -7.05 -5.46
N PHE A 4 11.05 -7.21 -5.36
CA PHE A 4 11.88 -6.26 -4.60
C PHE A 4 11.93 -4.90 -5.28
N GLU A 5 12.13 -4.89 -6.58
CA GLU A 5 12.13 -3.64 -7.35
C GLU A 5 10.78 -2.93 -7.28
N LEU A 6 9.69 -3.70 -7.31
CA LEU A 6 8.35 -3.15 -7.18
C LEU A 6 8.15 -2.52 -5.81
N LEU A 7 8.62 -3.17 -4.73
CA LEU A 7 8.54 -2.60 -3.38
C LEU A 7 9.34 -1.31 -3.28
N GLU A 8 10.57 -1.30 -3.81
CA GLU A 8 11.40 -0.09 -3.82
C GLU A 8 10.70 1.05 -4.55
N LYS A 9 10.11 0.76 -5.69
CA LYS A 9 9.35 1.75 -6.47
C LYS A 9 8.13 2.24 -5.70
N ALA A 10 7.41 1.32 -5.05
CA ALA A 10 6.23 1.67 -4.25
C ALA A 10 6.59 2.61 -3.10
N ILE A 11 7.71 2.36 -2.43
CA ILE A 11 8.18 3.24 -1.35
C ILE A 11 8.52 4.63 -1.91
N ALA A 12 9.21 4.70 -3.03
CA ALA A 12 9.55 5.97 -3.68
C ALA A 12 8.29 6.75 -4.08
N LEU A 13 7.31 6.07 -4.66
CA LEU A 13 6.04 6.67 -5.02
C LEU A 13 5.31 7.21 -3.79
N ALA A 14 5.29 6.44 -2.71
CA ALA A 14 4.64 6.85 -1.46
C ALA A 14 5.31 8.07 -0.85
N VAL A 15 6.63 8.13 -0.84
CA VAL A 15 7.37 9.29 -0.35
C VAL A 15 6.98 10.54 -1.15
N ASP A 16 6.95 10.44 -2.47
CA ASP A 16 6.57 11.57 -3.32
C ASP A 16 5.10 11.96 -3.13
N ALA A 17 4.21 10.97 -3.09
CA ALA A 17 2.77 11.21 -2.99
C ALA A 17 2.39 11.88 -1.66
N HIS A 18 3.04 11.48 -0.58
CA HIS A 18 2.76 12.02 0.76
C HIS A 18 3.65 13.20 1.15
N ARG A 19 4.48 13.66 0.22
CA ARG A 19 5.40 14.78 0.51
C ARG A 19 4.65 15.99 1.03
N GLY A 20 5.07 16.47 2.19
CA GLY A 20 4.47 17.63 2.84
C GLY A 20 3.24 17.33 3.68
N GLN A 21 2.70 16.12 3.63
CA GLN A 21 1.59 15.74 4.51
C GLN A 21 2.10 15.48 5.93
N ARG A 22 1.29 15.88 6.91
CA ARG A 22 1.61 15.72 8.33
C ARG A 22 0.50 14.93 9.00
N ASP A 23 0.86 14.14 10.01
CA ASP A 23 -0.12 13.48 10.86
C ASP A 23 -0.62 14.48 11.91
N ARG A 24 -1.52 14.03 12.79
CA ARG A 24 -2.11 14.89 13.83
C ARG A 24 -1.10 15.42 14.85
N TYR A 25 0.08 14.83 14.91
CA TYR A 25 1.15 15.25 15.82
C TYR A 25 2.20 16.12 15.12
N GLY A 26 2.00 16.44 13.85
CA GLY A 26 2.92 17.25 13.08
C GLY A 26 4.10 16.50 12.47
N ALA A 27 4.15 15.16 12.61
CA ALA A 27 5.20 14.35 12.01
C ALA A 27 4.90 14.06 10.53
N PRO A 28 5.94 13.74 9.72
CA PRO A 28 5.71 13.38 8.32
C PRO A 28 4.75 12.19 8.21
N TYR A 29 3.73 12.32 7.39
CA TYR A 29 2.71 11.29 7.23
C TYR A 29 3.28 9.96 6.75
N ILE A 30 4.34 9.97 5.94
CA ILE A 30 4.97 8.77 5.41
C ILE A 30 5.38 7.76 6.50
N LEU A 31 5.60 8.23 7.71
CA LEU A 31 5.95 7.34 8.83
C LEU A 31 4.86 6.32 9.14
N HIS A 32 3.58 6.67 8.90
CA HIS A 32 2.46 5.77 9.12
C HIS A 32 2.46 4.56 8.17
N PRO A 33 2.46 4.72 6.85
CA PRO A 33 2.53 3.57 5.95
C PRO A 33 3.82 2.76 6.12
N LEU A 34 4.93 3.40 6.48
CA LEU A 34 6.18 2.68 6.77
C LEU A 34 6.03 1.79 8.00
N ARG A 35 5.37 2.26 9.05
CA ARG A 35 5.11 1.45 10.25
C ARG A 35 4.21 0.26 9.95
N VAL A 36 3.14 0.48 9.19
CA VAL A 36 2.24 -0.62 8.79
C VAL A 36 3.00 -1.64 7.95
N MET A 37 3.79 -1.18 7.00
CA MET A 37 4.63 -2.03 6.17
C MET A 37 5.55 -2.93 7.01
N SER A 38 6.12 -2.39 8.09
CA SER A 38 7.05 -3.13 8.95
C SER A 38 6.36 -4.23 9.76
N ARG A 39 5.04 -4.21 9.89
CA ARG A 39 4.27 -5.18 10.67
C ARG A 39 3.86 -6.40 9.87
N VAL A 40 4.04 -6.38 8.57
CA VAL A 40 3.70 -7.51 7.70
C VAL A 40 5.00 -8.15 7.19
N THR A 41 4.91 -9.39 6.71
CA THR A 41 6.10 -10.20 6.47
C THR A 41 6.49 -10.37 5.01
N SER A 42 5.54 -10.57 4.11
CA SER A 42 5.89 -10.82 2.70
C SER A 42 6.14 -9.51 1.95
N ILE A 43 6.88 -9.60 0.87
CA ILE A 43 7.19 -8.44 0.02
C ILE A 43 5.91 -7.90 -0.61
N GLN A 44 5.01 -8.79 -1.04
CA GLN A 44 3.73 -8.38 -1.62
C GLN A 44 2.87 -7.64 -0.61
N GLU A 45 2.80 -8.13 0.63
CA GLU A 45 2.06 -7.47 1.71
C GLU A 45 2.63 -6.09 2.01
N LYS A 46 3.96 -5.98 2.03
CA LYS A 46 4.62 -4.68 2.27
C LYS A 46 4.28 -3.70 1.16
N THR A 47 4.26 -4.15 -0.09
CA THR A 47 3.91 -3.32 -1.24
C THR A 47 2.47 -2.83 -1.14
N VAL A 48 1.53 -3.71 -0.78
CA VAL A 48 0.12 -3.34 -0.58
C VAL A 48 -0.01 -2.33 0.56
N ALA A 49 0.68 -2.58 1.68
CA ALA A 49 0.63 -1.70 2.84
C ALA A 49 1.10 -0.29 2.50
N ILE A 50 2.22 -0.16 1.78
CA ILE A 50 2.76 1.15 1.45
C ILE A 50 1.90 1.89 0.41
N LEU A 51 1.25 1.18 -0.51
CA LEU A 51 0.45 1.80 -1.56
C LEU A 51 -1.00 2.10 -1.14
N HIS A 52 -1.50 1.48 -0.08
CA HIS A 52 -2.88 1.68 0.36
C HIS A 52 -3.19 3.16 0.64
N ASP A 53 -2.37 3.81 1.44
CA ASP A 53 -2.57 5.20 1.78
C ASP A 53 -2.32 6.14 0.60
N VAL A 54 -1.50 5.75 -0.36
CA VAL A 54 -1.28 6.55 -1.57
C VAL A 54 -2.60 6.75 -2.30
N VAL A 55 -3.36 5.68 -2.48
CA VAL A 55 -4.65 5.76 -3.19
C VAL A 55 -5.70 6.50 -2.36
N GLU A 56 -5.77 6.25 -1.04
CA GLU A 56 -6.80 6.87 -0.20
C GLU A 56 -6.55 8.34 0.11
N ASP A 57 -5.30 8.71 0.33
CA ASP A 57 -4.97 10.02 0.91
C ASP A 57 -4.24 10.96 -0.05
N THR A 58 -4.11 10.58 -1.31
CA THR A 58 -3.53 11.44 -2.35
C THR A 58 -4.38 11.38 -3.62
N ASN A 59 -3.96 12.11 -4.64
CA ASN A 59 -4.66 12.13 -5.93
C ASN A 59 -4.27 10.97 -6.86
N TRP A 60 -3.40 10.06 -6.40
CA TRP A 60 -3.01 8.90 -7.17
C TRP A 60 -4.18 7.93 -7.33
N THR A 61 -4.37 7.43 -8.54
CA THR A 61 -5.43 6.47 -8.88
C THR A 61 -4.85 5.08 -9.15
N PHE A 62 -5.71 4.07 -9.21
CA PHE A 62 -5.30 2.72 -9.62
C PHE A 62 -4.68 2.72 -11.01
N GLU A 63 -5.20 3.54 -11.93
CA GLU A 63 -4.64 3.66 -13.27
C GLU A 63 -3.23 4.21 -13.25
N ASP A 64 -2.96 5.19 -12.38
CA ASP A 64 -1.63 5.75 -12.22
C ASP A 64 -0.65 4.66 -11.74
N LEU A 65 -1.06 3.86 -10.77
CA LEU A 65 -0.26 2.75 -10.26
C LEU A 65 -0.02 1.69 -11.33
N LYS A 66 -1.03 1.38 -12.11
CA LYS A 66 -0.90 0.42 -13.21
C LYS A 66 0.12 0.89 -14.24
N ARG A 67 0.10 2.16 -14.59
CA ARG A 67 1.09 2.76 -15.51
C ARG A 67 2.50 2.69 -14.97
N GLU A 68 2.64 2.72 -13.66
CA GLU A 68 3.95 2.60 -12.99
C GLU A 68 4.42 1.15 -12.86
N GLY A 69 3.62 0.18 -13.28
CA GLY A 69 4.02 -1.22 -13.30
C GLY A 69 3.45 -2.07 -12.17
N VAL A 70 2.52 -1.55 -11.38
CA VAL A 70 1.89 -2.34 -10.32
C VAL A 70 1.00 -3.41 -10.94
N PRO A 71 1.23 -4.71 -10.64
CA PRO A 71 0.46 -5.79 -11.26
C PRO A 71 -1.00 -5.82 -10.82
N ASP A 72 -1.83 -6.38 -11.67
CA ASP A 72 -3.28 -6.47 -11.43
C ASP A 72 -3.62 -7.18 -10.11
N LEU A 73 -2.85 -8.19 -9.72
CA LEU A 73 -3.04 -8.90 -8.46
C LEU A 73 -2.98 -7.94 -7.26
N LEU A 74 -1.98 -7.06 -7.26
CA LEU A 74 -1.82 -6.09 -6.17
C LEU A 74 -2.87 -4.99 -6.25
N LEU A 75 -3.26 -4.57 -7.44
CA LEU A 75 -4.34 -3.61 -7.62
C LEU A 75 -5.67 -4.15 -7.08
N ALA A 76 -5.94 -5.44 -7.30
CA ALA A 76 -7.13 -6.10 -6.77
C ALA A 76 -7.11 -6.13 -5.23
N ALA A 77 -5.94 -6.40 -4.63
CA ALA A 77 -5.79 -6.38 -3.18
C ALA A 77 -6.03 -4.99 -2.60
N LEU A 78 -5.49 -3.95 -3.26
CA LEU A 78 -5.72 -2.56 -2.87
C LEU A 78 -7.20 -2.19 -2.96
N ASP A 79 -7.88 -2.61 -4.02
CA ASP A 79 -9.31 -2.37 -4.19
C ASP A 79 -10.12 -3.00 -3.07
N CYS A 80 -9.77 -4.21 -2.65
CA CYS A 80 -10.40 -4.87 -1.50
C CYS A 80 -10.26 -4.05 -0.21
N LEU A 81 -9.08 -3.47 0.02
CA LEU A 81 -8.85 -2.65 1.20
C LEU A 81 -9.69 -1.37 1.18
N THR A 82 -9.76 -0.70 0.04
CA THR A 82 -10.51 0.56 -0.07
C THR A 82 -12.01 0.36 0.08
N LYS A 83 -12.53 -0.81 -0.26
CA LYS A 83 -13.95 -1.16 -0.09
C LYS A 83 -14.34 -1.49 1.34
N ARG A 84 -13.38 -1.63 2.24
CA ARG A 84 -13.61 -2.00 3.64
C ARG A 84 -13.44 -0.80 4.56
N GLU A 85 -14.05 0.32 4.19
CA GLU A 85 -14.03 1.52 4.99
C GLU A 85 -14.61 1.25 6.39
N GLY A 86 -14.00 1.85 7.40
CA GLY A 86 -14.41 1.69 8.79
C GLY A 86 -13.71 0.55 9.53
N GLU A 87 -12.96 -0.31 8.85
CA GLU A 87 -12.12 -1.31 9.49
C GLU A 87 -10.80 -0.69 9.94
N GLU A 88 -10.19 -1.28 10.96
CA GLU A 88 -8.85 -0.88 11.34
C GLU A 88 -7.88 -1.23 10.20
N TYR A 89 -6.95 -0.32 9.94
CA TYR A 89 -6.01 -0.44 8.82
C TYR A 89 -5.22 -1.75 8.88
N GLU A 90 -4.73 -2.12 10.05
CA GLU A 90 -3.92 -3.32 10.21
C GLU A 90 -4.71 -4.60 9.90
N ASP A 91 -5.97 -4.64 10.33
CA ASP A 91 -6.86 -5.79 10.05
C ASP A 91 -7.14 -5.88 8.55
N SER A 92 -7.34 -4.75 7.88
CA SER A 92 -7.55 -4.71 6.43
C SER A 92 -6.33 -5.22 5.68
N VAL A 93 -5.13 -4.83 6.09
CA VAL A 93 -3.89 -5.32 5.49
C VAL A 93 -3.76 -6.82 5.69
N LYS A 94 -4.05 -7.34 6.87
CA LYS A 94 -3.98 -8.77 7.15
C LYS A 94 -4.97 -9.58 6.31
N ARG A 95 -6.15 -9.05 6.06
CA ARG A 95 -7.13 -9.72 5.18
C ARG A 95 -6.65 -9.75 3.74
N SER A 96 -6.03 -8.68 3.26
CA SER A 96 -5.40 -8.65 1.94
C SER A 96 -4.26 -9.62 1.83
N GLU A 97 -3.48 -9.77 2.89
CA GLU A 97 -2.44 -10.78 2.99
C GLU A 97 -3.01 -12.18 2.76
N ALA A 98 -4.10 -12.52 3.46
CA ALA A 98 -4.74 -13.81 3.31
C ALA A 98 -5.21 -14.04 1.86
N ASN A 99 -5.75 -13.02 1.20
CA ASN A 99 -6.17 -13.10 -0.19
C ASN A 99 -5.00 -13.33 -1.13
N LEU A 100 -3.90 -12.63 -0.91
CA LEU A 100 -2.69 -12.79 -1.73
C LEU A 100 -2.11 -14.19 -1.55
N MET A 101 -2.06 -14.71 -0.34
CA MET A 101 -1.56 -16.05 -0.05
C MET A 101 -2.46 -17.13 -0.66
N ALA A 102 -3.77 -16.96 -0.58
CA ALA A 102 -4.71 -17.90 -1.19
C ALA A 102 -4.56 -17.95 -2.71
N ARG A 103 -4.26 -16.82 -3.35
CA ARG A 103 -4.03 -16.77 -4.80
C ARG A 103 -2.67 -17.31 -5.21
N ALA A 104 -1.68 -17.15 -4.34
CA ALA A 104 -0.33 -17.66 -4.59
C ALA A 104 -0.23 -19.17 -4.38
N GLY A 105 -1.08 -19.72 -3.55
CA GLY A 105 -1.16 -21.15 -3.32
C GLY A 105 -1.92 -21.88 -4.42
#